data_4475d0e3ae794a2939f0fc47d3f04c16
#
_entry.id   4475d0e3ae794a2939f0fc47d3f04c16
#
_cell.length_a   1.000
_cell.length_b   1.000
_cell.length_c   1.000
_cell.angle_alpha   90.00
_cell.angle_beta   90.00
_cell.angle_gamma   90.00
#
_symmetry.space_group_name_H-M   'P 1'
#
loop_
_entity.id
_entity.type
_entity.pdbx_description
1 polymer ?
#
loop_
_entity_poly.entity_id
_entity_poly.type
_entity_poly.pdbx_seq_one_letter_code
_entity_poly.pdbx_strand_id
1 'polypeptide(L)'
;MNQRILLLTPPLLQTNTPYPATMHLTGFLESKGVDVHQRDLSIKVVRDILLEYGDETTDELLEFLGGSAPLEAKREASELIDELAIWIRDNVDPEFGFSRYAEAKCRAVDDFGKLVKLVNRRGVIDKPLERHLKAAMDEVKPTVVGVTCPFPGTLVAAFKIAKYVRKRYPGVRLLLGGGYVSTELRDMTDKRPYKYFDEFQFDEGYGHFANGVPAFVRPSYRGIDWNEYFDVVETDNFVTNLWNSGKWVKLVMARGCYWHKCAFCDVVLPYIGCFRMPDPAVIVDAMESFAKPQPSQPSQPISTFHFVDEAMPPVLVRGICEEIIRRKFVCEWWGNIRFDAAFTPALCKLMAKAGCIAVTGGLECANDRLLKLMNKGITLASAEKVLKALKAAKIFVHAYLLYDFPTETKAEQREAERYVKGLAKKGLIQSCFWHRFALTVHSPIAKDPEKYGIIVGKCESKFARNELSYTYGKES
;
A
#
# COMPACT_ATOMS: atom_id res chain seq x y z
N MET A 1 -11.90 -14.55 -29.66
CA MET A 1 -12.85 -13.62 -28.97
C MET A 1 -12.01 -12.54 -28.31
N ASN A 2 -12.34 -11.26 -28.52
CA ASN A 2 -11.64 -10.17 -27.82
C ASN A 2 -11.87 -10.33 -26.31
N GLN A 3 -10.78 -10.39 -25.56
CA GLN A 3 -10.81 -10.50 -24.10
C GLN A 3 -11.27 -9.16 -23.52
N ARG A 4 -12.37 -9.16 -22.74
CA ARG A 4 -12.86 -7.98 -22.00
C ARG A 4 -12.58 -8.20 -20.52
N ILE A 5 -11.80 -7.30 -19.93
CA ILE A 5 -11.29 -7.43 -18.57
C ILE A 5 -11.98 -6.44 -17.65
N LEU A 6 -12.42 -6.89 -16.48
CA LEU A 6 -12.87 -6.05 -15.38
C LEU A 6 -11.94 -6.24 -14.19
N LEU A 7 -11.27 -5.15 -13.76
CA LEU A 7 -10.42 -5.12 -12.58
C LEU A 7 -11.19 -4.55 -11.39
N LEU A 8 -11.15 -5.23 -10.25
CA LEU A 8 -11.91 -4.89 -9.05
C LEU A 8 -11.01 -4.68 -7.85
N THR A 9 -11.25 -3.59 -7.14
CA THR A 9 -10.72 -3.35 -5.79
C THR A 9 -11.79 -3.72 -4.77
N PRO A 10 -11.58 -4.74 -3.92
CA PRO A 10 -12.56 -5.18 -2.93
C PRO A 10 -12.56 -4.29 -1.68
N PRO A 11 -13.67 -4.25 -0.91
CA PRO A 11 -13.71 -3.55 0.37
C PRO A 11 -12.93 -4.29 1.47
N LEU A 12 -12.46 -3.61 2.54
CA LEU A 12 -12.40 -2.18 2.67
C LEU A 12 -10.95 -1.72 2.60
N LEU A 13 -10.74 -0.58 1.97
CA LEU A 13 -9.43 0.05 1.88
C LEU A 13 -9.53 1.53 2.34
N GLN A 14 -8.42 2.26 2.25
CA GLN A 14 -8.38 3.68 2.56
C GLN A 14 -9.43 4.48 1.77
N THR A 15 -9.99 5.51 2.41
CA THR A 15 -11.12 6.27 1.86
C THR A 15 -10.72 7.55 1.13
N ASN A 16 -9.49 8.05 1.32
CA ASN A 16 -9.06 9.35 0.78
C ASN A 16 -8.58 9.29 -0.67
N THR A 17 -8.09 8.16 -1.13
CA THR A 17 -7.51 8.03 -2.47
C THR A 17 -7.57 6.57 -2.95
N PRO A 18 -7.75 6.32 -4.26
CA PRO A 18 -7.83 4.96 -4.79
C PRO A 18 -6.55 4.14 -4.50
N TYR A 19 -6.72 2.84 -4.27
CA TYR A 19 -5.59 1.92 -4.16
C TYR A 19 -4.98 1.67 -5.56
N PRO A 20 -3.66 1.80 -5.77
CA PRO A 20 -3.08 2.00 -7.10
C PRO A 20 -3.06 0.78 -8.02
N ALA A 21 -3.25 -0.45 -7.52
CA ALA A 21 -3.02 -1.67 -8.29
C ALA A 21 -3.83 -1.75 -9.59
N THR A 22 -5.16 -1.52 -9.51
CA THR A 22 -6.01 -1.60 -10.69
C THR A 22 -5.75 -0.45 -11.67
N MET A 23 -5.36 0.75 -11.18
CA MET A 23 -5.01 1.90 -12.02
C MET A 23 -3.76 1.64 -12.86
N HIS A 24 -2.72 1.07 -12.25
CA HIS A 24 -1.50 0.70 -12.97
C HIS A 24 -1.76 -0.43 -13.97
N LEU A 25 -2.50 -1.47 -13.60
CA LEU A 25 -2.89 -2.54 -14.54
C LEU A 25 -3.74 -2.01 -15.68
N THR A 26 -4.72 -1.13 -15.39
CA THR A 26 -5.55 -0.50 -16.43
C THR A 26 -4.69 0.31 -17.40
N GLY A 27 -3.81 1.18 -16.91
CA GLY A 27 -2.91 1.97 -17.77
C GLY A 27 -2.00 1.09 -18.63
N PHE A 28 -1.49 0.01 -18.08
CA PHE A 28 -0.69 -0.96 -18.84
C PHE A 28 -1.50 -1.66 -19.93
N LEU A 29 -2.68 -2.18 -19.61
CA LEU A 29 -3.54 -2.89 -20.54
C LEU A 29 -4.07 -1.97 -21.66
N GLU A 30 -4.44 -0.74 -21.32
CA GLU A 30 -4.81 0.29 -22.31
C GLU A 30 -3.66 0.58 -23.27
N SER A 31 -2.42 0.65 -22.79
CA SER A 31 -1.24 0.83 -23.64
C SER A 31 -0.99 -0.31 -24.62
N LYS A 32 -1.61 -1.48 -24.39
CA LYS A 32 -1.57 -2.67 -25.23
C LYS A 32 -2.83 -2.84 -26.10
N GLY A 33 -3.76 -1.89 -26.05
CA GLY A 33 -5.03 -1.94 -26.80
C GLY A 33 -6.02 -2.98 -26.27
N VAL A 34 -5.87 -3.42 -25.02
CA VAL A 34 -6.79 -4.39 -24.39
C VAL A 34 -8.04 -3.66 -23.91
N ASP A 35 -9.22 -4.26 -24.13
CA ASP A 35 -10.50 -3.79 -23.61
C ASP A 35 -10.56 -4.05 -22.09
N VAL A 36 -10.25 -3.04 -21.29
CA VAL A 36 -10.15 -3.12 -19.85
C VAL A 36 -11.01 -2.06 -19.16
N HIS A 37 -11.67 -2.47 -18.10
CA HIS A 37 -12.47 -1.64 -17.20
C HIS A 37 -12.02 -1.86 -15.77
N GLN A 38 -12.22 -0.88 -14.91
CA GLN A 38 -11.95 -1.02 -13.47
C GLN A 38 -13.09 -0.42 -12.65
N ARG A 39 -13.27 -0.95 -11.43
CA ARG A 39 -14.19 -0.41 -10.42
C ARG A 39 -13.56 -0.54 -9.03
N ASP A 40 -13.57 0.55 -8.29
CA ASP A 40 -13.28 0.50 -6.86
C ASP A 40 -14.59 0.22 -6.11
N LEU A 41 -14.74 -1.03 -5.67
CA LEU A 41 -15.89 -1.43 -4.88
C LEU A 41 -15.73 -1.03 -3.41
N SER A 42 -14.48 -0.73 -2.98
CA SER A 42 -14.21 -0.37 -1.59
C SER A 42 -14.88 0.92 -1.20
N ILE A 43 -14.62 2.00 -1.92
CA ILE A 43 -15.20 3.31 -1.59
C ILE A 43 -16.73 3.31 -1.69
N LYS A 44 -17.28 2.62 -2.70
CA LYS A 44 -18.74 2.50 -2.87
C LYS A 44 -19.41 1.76 -1.72
N VAL A 45 -18.81 0.66 -1.28
CA VAL A 45 -19.34 -0.14 -0.17
C VAL A 45 -19.25 0.62 1.15
N VAL A 46 -18.14 1.30 1.42
CA VAL A 46 -18.01 2.06 2.67
C VAL A 46 -18.99 3.23 2.73
N ARG A 47 -19.16 3.98 1.64
CA ARG A 47 -20.17 5.05 1.57
C ARG A 47 -21.58 4.52 1.81
N ASP A 48 -21.96 3.42 1.14
CA ASP A 48 -23.27 2.80 1.33
C ASP A 48 -23.52 2.38 2.79
N ILE A 49 -22.52 1.82 3.46
CA ILE A 49 -22.62 1.42 4.86
C ILE A 49 -22.80 2.66 5.75
N LEU A 50 -22.01 3.70 5.55
CA LEU A 50 -22.11 4.92 6.34
C LEU A 50 -23.47 5.60 6.15
N LEU A 51 -23.99 5.64 4.93
CA LEU A 51 -25.33 6.20 4.64
C LEU A 51 -26.47 5.31 5.14
N GLU A 52 -26.28 3.98 5.20
CA GLU A 52 -27.32 3.06 5.71
C GLU A 52 -27.46 3.13 7.24
N TYR A 53 -26.35 3.36 7.96
CA TYR A 53 -26.31 3.35 9.43
C TYR A 53 -26.15 4.73 10.07
N GLY A 54 -25.81 5.76 9.30
CA GLY A 54 -25.76 7.15 9.73
C GLY A 54 -27.12 7.82 9.74
N ASP A 55 -27.12 9.11 9.93
CA ASP A 55 -28.31 9.95 9.94
C ASP A 55 -28.42 10.79 8.64
N GLU A 56 -29.41 11.70 8.61
CA GLU A 56 -29.67 12.58 7.47
C GLU A 56 -28.52 13.55 7.13
N THR A 57 -27.59 13.78 8.05
CA THR A 57 -26.44 14.68 7.85
C THR A 57 -25.20 13.96 7.32
N THR A 58 -25.23 12.63 7.29
CA THR A 58 -24.04 11.80 6.95
C THR A 58 -23.53 12.07 5.53
N ASP A 59 -24.40 12.30 4.55
CA ASP A 59 -23.95 12.56 3.16
C ASP A 59 -23.25 13.92 3.06
N GLU A 60 -23.79 14.97 3.71
CA GLU A 60 -23.14 16.29 3.80
C GLU A 60 -21.78 16.21 4.51
N LEU A 61 -21.68 15.38 5.54
CA LEU A 61 -20.45 15.14 6.24
C LEU A 61 -19.37 14.49 5.35
N LEU A 62 -19.76 13.49 4.55
CA LEU A 62 -18.86 12.84 3.59
C LEU A 62 -18.42 13.79 2.48
N GLU A 63 -19.30 14.66 1.99
CA GLU A 63 -18.96 15.71 1.03
C GLU A 63 -17.98 16.73 1.62
N PHE A 64 -18.21 17.17 2.87
CA PHE A 64 -17.29 18.05 3.60
C PHE A 64 -15.90 17.43 3.74
N LEU A 65 -15.81 16.17 4.16
CA LEU A 65 -14.56 15.44 4.30
C LEU A 65 -13.86 15.21 2.94
N GLY A 66 -14.60 15.07 1.85
CA GLY A 66 -14.08 14.97 0.49
C GLY A 66 -13.61 16.31 -0.11
N GLY A 67 -13.99 17.43 0.50
CA GLY A 67 -13.69 18.79 0.06
C GLY A 67 -12.30 19.28 0.47
N SER A 68 -12.07 20.59 0.34
CA SER A 68 -10.80 21.28 0.62
C SER A 68 -10.75 21.96 1.99
N ALA A 69 -11.56 21.52 2.95
CA ALA A 69 -11.59 22.08 4.29
C ALA A 69 -10.21 21.91 5.00
N PRO A 70 -9.87 22.81 5.95
CA PRO A 70 -8.65 22.69 6.76
C PRO A 70 -8.60 21.38 7.53
N LEU A 71 -7.38 20.86 7.74
CA LEU A 71 -7.15 19.57 8.41
C LEU A 71 -7.81 19.49 9.80
N GLU A 72 -7.72 20.57 10.58
CA GLU A 72 -8.32 20.66 11.93
C GLU A 72 -9.86 20.48 11.89
N ALA A 73 -10.53 21.18 10.98
CA ALA A 73 -11.98 21.04 10.80
C ALA A 73 -12.38 19.65 10.31
N LYS A 74 -11.58 19.05 9.40
CA LYS A 74 -11.79 17.67 8.98
C LYS A 74 -11.56 16.67 10.10
N ARG A 75 -10.63 16.93 11.03
CA ARG A 75 -10.39 16.07 12.19
C ARG A 75 -11.63 15.99 13.08
N GLU A 76 -12.22 17.16 13.42
CA GLU A 76 -13.45 17.20 14.22
C GLU A 76 -14.61 16.45 13.52
N ALA A 77 -14.76 16.66 12.22
CA ALA A 77 -15.76 15.96 11.42
C ALA A 77 -15.50 14.44 11.34
N SER A 78 -14.23 14.03 11.31
CA SER A 78 -13.84 12.61 11.26
C SER A 78 -14.19 11.85 12.54
N GLU A 79 -14.23 12.55 13.72
CA GLU A 79 -14.64 11.94 14.98
C GLU A 79 -16.06 11.36 14.90
N LEU A 80 -16.98 12.04 14.19
CA LEU A 80 -18.35 11.55 13.98
C LEU A 80 -18.40 10.27 13.13
N ILE A 81 -17.55 10.21 12.12
CA ILE A 81 -17.44 9.03 11.27
C ILE A 81 -16.82 7.85 12.03
N ASP A 82 -15.83 8.11 12.88
CA ASP A 82 -15.20 7.09 13.71
C ASP A 82 -16.19 6.56 14.77
N GLU A 83 -16.98 7.44 15.40
CA GLU A 83 -18.05 7.06 16.33
C GLU A 83 -19.09 6.16 15.64
N LEU A 84 -19.51 6.52 14.44
CA LEU A 84 -20.42 5.70 13.64
C LEU A 84 -19.79 4.33 13.30
N ALA A 85 -18.51 4.29 12.94
CA ALA A 85 -17.80 3.03 12.66
C ALA A 85 -17.71 2.14 13.91
N ILE A 86 -17.46 2.73 15.07
CA ILE A 86 -17.45 2.04 16.38
C ILE A 86 -18.85 1.48 16.67
N TRP A 87 -19.90 2.28 16.47
CA TRP A 87 -21.27 1.84 16.67
C TRP A 87 -21.66 0.66 15.77
N ILE A 88 -21.31 0.72 14.47
CA ILE A 88 -21.54 -0.37 13.51
C ILE A 88 -20.81 -1.64 13.97
N ARG A 89 -19.55 -1.52 14.40
CA ARG A 89 -18.78 -2.67 14.87
C ARG A 89 -19.43 -3.31 16.10
N ASP A 90 -19.89 -2.51 17.04
CA ASP A 90 -20.38 -2.99 18.32
C ASP A 90 -21.83 -3.51 18.25
N ASN A 91 -22.64 -3.02 17.29
CA ASN A 91 -24.08 -3.35 17.20
C ASN A 91 -24.48 -4.14 15.97
N VAL A 92 -23.70 -4.11 14.88
CA VAL A 92 -24.08 -4.70 13.59
C VAL A 92 -23.13 -5.80 13.13
N ASP A 93 -21.82 -5.48 13.00
CA ASP A 93 -20.82 -6.42 12.51
C ASP A 93 -19.47 -6.22 13.22
N PRO A 94 -19.09 -7.11 14.13
CA PRO A 94 -17.84 -6.99 14.89
C PRO A 94 -16.56 -7.05 14.04
N GLU A 95 -16.67 -7.40 12.75
CA GLU A 95 -15.57 -7.39 11.80
C GLU A 95 -15.39 -6.03 11.14
N PHE A 96 -16.32 -5.10 11.31
CA PHE A 96 -16.29 -3.81 10.62
C PHE A 96 -15.15 -2.91 11.10
N GLY A 97 -14.51 -2.24 10.16
CA GLY A 97 -13.52 -1.20 10.37
C GLY A 97 -13.15 -0.61 9.02
N PHE A 98 -12.95 0.71 8.92
CA PHE A 98 -12.84 1.42 7.65
C PHE A 98 -11.85 0.82 6.65
N SER A 99 -10.61 0.61 7.05
CA SER A 99 -9.56 0.10 6.15
C SER A 99 -9.07 -1.29 6.54
N ARG A 100 -9.68 -1.92 7.54
CA ARG A 100 -9.21 -3.16 8.15
C ARG A 100 -10.34 -4.14 8.41
N TYR A 101 -11.33 -4.16 7.52
CA TYR A 101 -12.45 -5.08 7.64
C TYR A 101 -11.96 -6.53 7.79
N ALA A 102 -12.45 -7.21 8.81
CA ALA A 102 -12.08 -8.58 9.16
C ALA A 102 -10.57 -8.81 9.40
N GLU A 103 -9.73 -7.77 9.43
CA GLU A 103 -8.27 -7.95 9.60
C GLU A 103 -7.91 -8.64 10.91
N ALA A 104 -8.61 -8.34 11.99
CA ALA A 104 -8.39 -8.99 13.28
C ALA A 104 -8.54 -10.51 13.24
N LYS A 105 -9.42 -11.03 12.38
CA LYS A 105 -9.66 -12.46 12.18
C LYS A 105 -8.88 -13.06 11.01
N CYS A 106 -8.54 -12.25 10.01
CA CYS A 106 -7.81 -12.67 8.82
C CYS A 106 -6.31 -12.35 8.88
N ARG A 107 -5.84 -11.70 9.93
CA ARG A 107 -4.45 -11.21 10.06
C ARG A 107 -3.41 -12.33 9.90
N ALA A 108 -3.77 -13.53 10.30
CA ALA A 108 -2.98 -14.73 10.12
C ALA A 108 -3.91 -15.87 9.73
N VAL A 109 -4.55 -15.76 8.55
CA VAL A 109 -5.34 -16.89 8.04
C VAL A 109 -4.36 -17.97 7.60
N ASP A 110 -4.04 -18.81 8.54
CA ASP A 110 -3.22 -20.01 8.36
C ASP A 110 -4.01 -21.19 7.77
N ASP A 111 -5.35 -21.15 7.85
CA ASP A 111 -6.25 -22.19 7.38
C ASP A 111 -7.32 -21.66 6.45
N PHE A 112 -7.38 -22.18 5.24
CA PHE A 112 -8.41 -21.85 4.26
C PHE A 112 -9.83 -22.18 4.74
N GLY A 113 -10.01 -23.17 5.60
CA GLY A 113 -11.32 -23.49 6.18
C GLY A 113 -11.85 -22.38 7.08
N LYS A 114 -10.98 -21.67 7.81
CA LYS A 114 -11.35 -20.49 8.59
C LYS A 114 -11.83 -19.36 7.65
N LEU A 115 -11.10 -19.12 6.56
CA LEU A 115 -11.51 -18.13 5.53
C LEU A 115 -12.89 -18.46 4.94
N VAL A 116 -13.13 -19.72 4.57
CA VAL A 116 -14.42 -20.17 4.01
C VAL A 116 -15.57 -19.93 4.98
N LYS A 117 -15.37 -20.09 6.29
CA LYS A 117 -16.41 -19.77 7.29
C LYS A 117 -16.77 -18.29 7.26
N LEU A 118 -15.75 -17.39 7.19
CA LEU A 118 -15.97 -15.94 7.08
C LEU A 118 -16.64 -15.55 5.76
N VAL A 119 -16.22 -16.14 4.64
CA VAL A 119 -16.84 -15.91 3.32
C VAL A 119 -18.30 -16.34 3.27
N ASN A 120 -18.67 -17.37 4.03
CA ASN A 120 -20.05 -17.86 4.10
C ASN A 120 -20.91 -17.13 5.12
N ARG A 121 -20.30 -16.44 6.09
CA ARG A 121 -21.03 -15.61 7.05
C ARG A 121 -21.49 -14.32 6.37
N ARG A 122 -22.75 -13.96 6.57
CA ARG A 122 -23.24 -12.65 6.15
C ARG A 122 -22.78 -11.57 7.12
N GLY A 123 -22.36 -10.42 6.56
CA GLY A 123 -21.92 -9.23 7.29
C GLY A 123 -22.42 -7.97 6.60
N VAL A 124 -22.08 -6.83 7.15
CA VAL A 124 -22.52 -5.49 6.71
C VAL A 124 -22.14 -5.19 5.26
N ILE A 125 -21.03 -5.72 4.77
CA ILE A 125 -20.55 -5.47 3.40
C ILE A 125 -21.34 -6.24 2.32
N ASP A 126 -22.07 -7.31 2.65
CA ASP A 126 -22.59 -8.25 1.62
C ASP A 126 -23.60 -7.59 0.67
N LYS A 127 -24.58 -6.87 1.22
CA LYS A 127 -25.65 -6.24 0.43
C LYS A 127 -25.12 -5.16 -0.52
N PRO A 128 -24.32 -4.17 -0.05
CA PRO A 128 -23.75 -3.17 -0.94
C PRO A 128 -22.74 -3.77 -1.94
N LEU A 129 -21.91 -4.72 -1.52
CA LEU A 129 -20.94 -5.39 -2.40
C LEU A 129 -21.66 -6.14 -3.54
N GLU A 130 -22.69 -6.94 -3.24
CA GLU A 130 -23.48 -7.65 -4.27
C GLU A 130 -24.15 -6.68 -5.25
N ARG A 131 -24.66 -5.54 -4.77
CA ARG A 131 -25.29 -4.50 -5.59
C ARG A 131 -24.31 -3.89 -6.59
N HIS A 132 -23.17 -3.39 -6.10
CA HIS A 132 -22.15 -2.75 -6.96
C HIS A 132 -21.46 -3.73 -7.88
N LEU A 133 -21.18 -4.95 -7.40
CA LEU A 133 -20.61 -6.00 -8.23
C LEU A 133 -21.56 -6.39 -9.37
N LYS A 134 -22.87 -6.57 -9.08
CA LYS A 134 -23.87 -6.87 -10.10
C LYS A 134 -23.92 -5.77 -11.17
N ALA A 135 -23.96 -4.51 -10.75
CA ALA A 135 -23.98 -3.37 -11.67
C ALA A 135 -22.74 -3.37 -12.59
N ALA A 136 -21.55 -3.56 -12.03
CA ALA A 136 -20.31 -3.61 -12.80
C ALA A 136 -20.26 -4.79 -13.79
N MET A 137 -20.72 -5.98 -13.37
CA MET A 137 -20.77 -7.17 -14.23
C MET A 137 -21.77 -7.02 -15.36
N ASP A 138 -22.94 -6.46 -15.11
CA ASP A 138 -24.00 -6.29 -16.12
C ASP A 138 -23.64 -5.20 -17.14
N GLU A 139 -23.00 -4.12 -16.70
CA GLU A 139 -22.49 -3.03 -17.56
C GLU A 139 -21.35 -3.50 -18.45
N VAL A 140 -20.30 -4.09 -17.85
CA VAL A 140 -19.06 -4.43 -18.57
C VAL A 140 -19.20 -5.75 -19.33
N LYS A 141 -19.96 -6.72 -18.83
CA LYS A 141 -20.06 -8.09 -19.39
C LYS A 141 -18.68 -8.70 -19.65
N PRO A 142 -17.81 -8.78 -18.62
CA PRO A 142 -16.43 -9.21 -18.79
C PRO A 142 -16.32 -10.70 -19.10
N THR A 143 -15.26 -11.07 -19.83
CA THR A 143 -14.82 -12.47 -19.97
C THR A 143 -13.79 -12.86 -18.93
N VAL A 144 -13.12 -11.86 -18.34
CA VAL A 144 -12.12 -12.01 -17.27
C VAL A 144 -12.40 -10.99 -16.17
N VAL A 145 -12.36 -11.41 -14.92
CA VAL A 145 -12.38 -10.54 -13.75
C VAL A 145 -11.10 -10.73 -12.96
N GLY A 146 -10.36 -9.65 -12.78
CA GLY A 146 -9.19 -9.58 -11.90
C GLY A 146 -9.55 -8.88 -10.60
N VAL A 147 -9.25 -9.51 -9.46
CA VAL A 147 -9.48 -8.94 -8.13
C VAL A 147 -8.11 -8.68 -7.49
N THR A 148 -7.90 -7.46 -6.95
CA THR A 148 -6.71 -7.19 -6.15
C THR A 148 -6.94 -7.51 -4.68
N CYS A 149 -5.98 -8.15 -4.02
CA CYS A 149 -5.98 -8.38 -2.58
C CYS A 149 -4.65 -7.85 -2.02
N PRO A 150 -4.57 -6.54 -1.69
CA PRO A 150 -3.31 -5.95 -1.22
C PRO A 150 -2.97 -6.33 0.22
N PHE A 151 -3.98 -6.49 1.08
CA PHE A 151 -3.84 -6.70 2.51
C PHE A 151 -4.80 -7.80 3.02
N PRO A 152 -4.54 -8.42 4.18
CA PRO A 152 -5.41 -9.45 4.75
C PRO A 152 -6.85 -8.96 4.98
N GLY A 153 -7.05 -7.66 5.28
CA GLY A 153 -8.38 -7.08 5.49
C GLY A 153 -9.33 -7.18 4.28
N THR A 154 -8.79 -7.26 3.05
CA THR A 154 -9.59 -7.39 1.82
C THR A 154 -9.83 -8.83 1.37
N LEU A 155 -9.20 -9.81 2.03
CA LEU A 155 -9.22 -11.21 1.60
C LEU A 155 -10.63 -11.81 1.61
N VAL A 156 -11.41 -11.57 2.67
CA VAL A 156 -12.79 -12.06 2.80
C VAL A 156 -13.65 -11.54 1.66
N ALA A 157 -13.57 -10.23 1.38
CA ALA A 157 -14.33 -9.59 0.33
C ALA A 157 -13.93 -10.09 -1.07
N ALA A 158 -12.63 -10.30 -1.32
CA ALA A 158 -12.15 -10.87 -2.58
C ALA A 158 -12.76 -12.27 -2.84
N PHE A 159 -12.82 -13.13 -1.82
CA PHE A 159 -13.44 -14.45 -1.94
C PHE A 159 -14.98 -14.39 -2.00
N LYS A 160 -15.63 -13.40 -1.39
CA LYS A 160 -17.08 -13.16 -1.56
C LYS A 160 -17.38 -12.75 -3.02
N ILE A 161 -16.57 -11.88 -3.62
CA ILE A 161 -16.67 -11.52 -5.06
C ILE A 161 -16.57 -12.78 -5.91
N ALA A 162 -15.53 -13.59 -5.70
CA ALA A 162 -15.35 -14.81 -6.48
C ALA A 162 -16.53 -15.78 -6.36
N LYS A 163 -17.01 -16.00 -5.13
CA LYS A 163 -18.20 -16.83 -4.86
C LYS A 163 -19.45 -16.34 -5.60
N TYR A 164 -19.67 -15.01 -5.59
CA TYR A 164 -20.81 -14.39 -6.29
C TYR A 164 -20.69 -14.57 -7.81
N VAL A 165 -19.52 -14.26 -8.39
CA VAL A 165 -19.28 -14.37 -9.84
C VAL A 165 -19.40 -15.83 -10.31
N ARG A 166 -18.81 -16.79 -9.61
CA ARG A 166 -18.94 -18.22 -9.93
C ARG A 166 -20.38 -18.67 -10.00
N LYS A 167 -21.20 -18.19 -9.09
CA LYS A 167 -22.62 -18.58 -9.00
C LYS A 167 -23.49 -17.93 -10.08
N ARG A 168 -23.23 -16.66 -10.42
CA ARG A 168 -24.11 -15.84 -11.25
C ARG A 168 -23.67 -15.70 -12.70
N TYR A 169 -22.35 -15.81 -12.95
CA TYR A 169 -21.72 -15.60 -14.26
C TYR A 169 -20.79 -16.76 -14.60
N PRO A 170 -21.34 -17.97 -14.79
CA PRO A 170 -20.53 -19.15 -15.13
C PRO A 170 -19.81 -18.91 -16.46
N GLY A 171 -18.52 -19.29 -16.53
CA GLY A 171 -17.70 -19.07 -17.72
C GLY A 171 -16.80 -17.81 -17.65
N VAL A 172 -17.03 -16.90 -16.71
CA VAL A 172 -16.09 -15.80 -16.46
C VAL A 172 -14.85 -16.33 -15.74
N ARG A 173 -13.66 -16.04 -16.32
CA ARG A 173 -12.39 -16.38 -15.71
C ARG A 173 -12.07 -15.42 -14.56
N LEU A 174 -11.65 -15.96 -13.42
CA LEU A 174 -11.37 -15.21 -12.20
C LEU A 174 -9.89 -15.27 -11.83
N LEU A 175 -9.26 -14.11 -11.69
CA LEU A 175 -7.87 -13.94 -11.29
C LEU A 175 -7.79 -13.24 -9.94
N LEU A 176 -6.89 -13.66 -9.06
CA LEU A 176 -6.57 -12.97 -7.80
C LEU A 176 -5.11 -12.54 -7.81
N GLY A 177 -4.85 -11.27 -7.57
CA GLY A 177 -3.51 -10.69 -7.45
C GLY A 177 -3.43 -9.73 -6.27
N GLY A 178 -2.34 -8.99 -6.19
CA GLY A 178 -2.08 -7.97 -5.15
C GLY A 178 -1.01 -8.40 -4.15
N GLY A 179 -0.67 -7.49 -3.24
CA GLY A 179 0.45 -7.65 -2.30
C GLY A 179 0.34 -8.91 -1.44
N TYR A 180 -0.83 -9.16 -0.83
CA TYR A 180 -1.08 -10.34 -0.01
C TYR A 180 -0.90 -11.66 -0.80
N VAL A 181 -1.34 -11.68 -2.05
CA VAL A 181 -1.17 -12.84 -2.93
C VAL A 181 0.30 -13.06 -3.25
N SER A 182 1.02 -11.98 -3.56
CA SER A 182 2.43 -12.01 -3.94
C SER A 182 3.37 -12.41 -2.81
N THR A 183 2.95 -12.21 -1.56
CA THR A 183 3.71 -12.58 -0.36
C THR A 183 3.13 -13.83 0.30
N GLU A 184 1.97 -13.73 0.95
CA GLU A 184 1.42 -14.79 1.80
C GLU A 184 0.99 -16.04 1.02
N LEU A 185 0.43 -15.88 -0.20
CA LEU A 185 -0.10 -16.98 -0.98
C LEU A 185 0.86 -17.52 -2.05
N ARG A 186 2.06 -16.96 -2.18
CA ARG A 186 3.04 -17.36 -3.22
C ARG A 186 3.37 -18.85 -3.16
N ASP A 187 3.64 -19.35 -1.99
CA ASP A 187 4.03 -20.74 -1.75
C ASP A 187 2.86 -21.63 -1.28
N MET A 188 1.63 -21.17 -1.54
CA MET A 188 0.42 -21.90 -1.19
C MET A 188 0.39 -23.30 -1.78
N THR A 189 0.18 -24.30 -0.95
CA THR A 189 0.03 -25.72 -1.36
C THR A 189 -1.42 -26.21 -1.28
N ASP A 190 -2.31 -25.45 -0.65
CA ASP A 190 -3.74 -25.73 -0.59
C ASP A 190 -4.38 -25.54 -1.97
N LYS A 191 -5.08 -26.56 -2.46
CA LYS A 191 -5.75 -26.50 -3.77
C LYS A 191 -7.21 -26.05 -3.69
N ARG A 192 -7.77 -25.92 -2.49
CA ARG A 192 -9.18 -25.50 -2.31
C ARG A 192 -9.48 -24.09 -2.82
N PRO A 193 -8.56 -23.10 -2.71
CA PRO A 193 -8.76 -21.76 -3.27
C PRO A 193 -9.02 -21.72 -4.77
N TYR A 194 -8.51 -22.71 -5.53
CA TYR A 194 -8.74 -22.82 -6.97
C TYR A 194 -10.21 -23.15 -7.37
N LYS A 195 -11.07 -23.43 -6.38
CA LYS A 195 -12.52 -23.47 -6.60
C LYS A 195 -13.16 -22.09 -6.77
N TYR A 196 -12.46 -21.05 -6.28
CA TYR A 196 -12.88 -19.65 -6.33
C TYR A 196 -12.22 -18.90 -7.48
N PHE A 197 -10.92 -19.03 -7.62
CA PHE A 197 -10.11 -18.35 -8.64
C PHE A 197 -9.44 -19.37 -9.56
N ASP A 198 -9.40 -19.06 -10.86
CA ASP A 198 -8.72 -19.90 -11.85
C ASP A 198 -7.21 -19.76 -11.73
N GLU A 199 -6.74 -18.56 -11.37
CA GLU A 199 -5.31 -18.25 -11.25
C GLU A 199 -5.04 -17.27 -10.11
N PHE A 200 -3.81 -17.39 -9.58
CA PHE A 200 -3.22 -16.47 -8.63
C PHE A 200 -2.07 -15.74 -9.32
N GLN A 201 -2.14 -14.42 -9.37
CA GLN A 201 -1.16 -13.57 -10.05
C GLN A 201 -0.20 -12.99 -9.03
N PHE A 202 1.08 -13.28 -9.20
CA PHE A 202 2.14 -12.79 -8.33
C PHE A 202 2.82 -11.56 -8.89
N ASP A 203 3.53 -10.87 -8.01
CA ASP A 203 4.24 -9.64 -8.31
C ASP A 203 3.27 -8.56 -8.84
N GLU A 204 3.65 -7.85 -9.88
CA GLU A 204 2.86 -6.73 -10.41
C GLU A 204 1.74 -7.14 -11.38
N GLY A 205 1.65 -8.44 -11.71
CA GLY A 205 0.62 -9.00 -12.60
C GLY A 205 0.78 -8.69 -14.09
N TYR A 206 1.74 -7.86 -14.49
CA TYR A 206 1.91 -7.51 -15.91
C TYR A 206 2.32 -8.68 -16.78
N GLY A 207 3.14 -9.59 -16.25
CA GLY A 207 3.66 -10.75 -16.98
C GLY A 207 2.60 -11.72 -17.50
N HIS A 208 1.42 -11.70 -16.90
CA HIS A 208 0.27 -12.47 -17.36
C HIS A 208 -0.29 -11.98 -18.70
N PHE A 209 -0.20 -10.67 -18.94
CA PHE A 209 -0.85 -10.03 -20.09
C PHE A 209 0.12 -9.68 -21.23
N ALA A 210 1.42 -9.60 -20.96
CA ALA A 210 2.43 -9.30 -21.97
C ALA A 210 3.84 -9.73 -21.53
N ASN A 211 4.71 -9.97 -22.52
CA ASN A 211 6.12 -10.24 -22.26
C ASN A 211 6.82 -8.99 -21.74
N GLY A 212 7.49 -9.14 -20.60
CA GLY A 212 8.30 -8.10 -19.97
C GLY A 212 7.51 -7.12 -19.11
N VAL A 213 8.15 -6.65 -18.05
CA VAL A 213 7.62 -5.62 -17.15
C VAL A 213 8.24 -4.28 -17.55
N PRO A 214 7.44 -3.25 -17.91
CA PRO A 214 7.99 -1.95 -18.28
C PRO A 214 8.65 -1.27 -17.08
N ALA A 215 9.65 -0.43 -17.32
CA ALA A 215 10.29 0.33 -16.25
C ALA A 215 9.32 1.34 -15.57
N PHE A 216 8.39 1.87 -16.35
CA PHE A 216 7.33 2.77 -15.86
C PHE A 216 5.99 2.41 -16.53
N VAL A 217 4.92 2.55 -15.76
CA VAL A 217 3.54 2.48 -16.24
C VAL A 217 2.83 3.74 -15.77
N ARG A 218 2.27 4.50 -16.71
CA ARG A 218 1.35 5.58 -16.38
C ARG A 218 0.03 4.97 -15.93
N PRO A 219 -0.43 5.21 -14.68
CA PRO A 219 -1.71 4.68 -14.23
C PRO A 219 -2.87 5.37 -14.98
N SER A 220 -3.97 4.63 -15.17
CA SER A 220 -5.23 5.15 -15.69
C SER A 220 -6.28 5.16 -14.60
N TYR A 221 -6.93 6.29 -14.41
CA TYR A 221 -8.04 6.46 -13.45
C TYR A 221 -9.42 6.42 -14.14
N ARG A 222 -9.49 5.98 -15.38
CA ARG A 222 -10.75 5.83 -16.10
C ARG A 222 -11.69 4.87 -15.34
N GLY A 223 -12.90 5.31 -15.05
CA GLY A 223 -13.90 4.56 -14.28
C GLY A 223 -13.76 4.67 -12.76
N ILE A 224 -12.90 5.58 -12.29
CA ILE A 224 -12.77 5.98 -10.88
C ILE A 224 -13.35 7.37 -10.71
N ASP A 225 -14.31 7.53 -9.80
CA ASP A 225 -14.85 8.83 -9.43
C ASP A 225 -14.16 9.34 -8.17
N TRP A 226 -13.35 10.40 -8.33
CA TRP A 226 -12.61 11.00 -7.23
C TRP A 226 -13.50 11.75 -6.22
N ASN A 227 -14.76 12.06 -6.57
CA ASN A 227 -15.69 12.71 -5.66
C ASN A 227 -16.26 11.74 -4.61
N GLU A 228 -16.15 10.43 -4.84
CA GLU A 228 -16.54 9.43 -3.86
C GLU A 228 -15.58 9.34 -2.67
N TYR A 229 -14.32 9.84 -2.82
CA TYR A 229 -13.26 9.72 -1.81
C TYR A 229 -13.34 10.87 -0.81
N PHE A 230 -13.13 10.53 0.47
CA PHE A 230 -13.15 11.46 1.59
C PHE A 230 -12.05 11.15 2.60
N ASP A 231 -11.61 12.17 3.33
CA ASP A 231 -10.55 12.06 4.31
C ASP A 231 -11.09 11.54 5.66
N VAL A 232 -10.31 10.70 6.33
CA VAL A 232 -10.52 10.34 7.74
C VAL A 232 -9.28 10.75 8.52
N VAL A 233 -9.38 11.87 9.22
CA VAL A 233 -8.25 12.51 9.89
C VAL A 233 -8.20 12.05 11.35
N GLU A 234 -7.22 11.22 11.70
CA GLU A 234 -7.10 10.60 13.02
C GLU A 234 -6.32 11.44 14.05
N THR A 235 -5.52 12.41 13.61
CA THR A 235 -4.56 13.15 14.46
C THR A 235 -4.25 14.53 13.88
N ASP A 236 -3.79 15.45 14.73
CA ASP A 236 -3.30 16.77 14.30
C ASP A 236 -1.93 16.71 13.60
N ASN A 237 -1.28 15.56 13.60
CA ASN A 237 0.03 15.40 12.98
C ASN A 237 -0.11 15.25 11.46
N PHE A 238 0.25 16.31 10.71
CA PHE A 238 0.18 16.35 9.26
C PHE A 238 0.87 15.13 8.59
N VAL A 239 2.05 14.73 9.09
CA VAL A 239 2.81 13.64 8.45
C VAL A 239 2.13 12.28 8.65
N THR A 240 1.49 12.06 9.79
CA THR A 240 0.70 10.85 10.04
C THR A 240 -0.54 10.82 9.13
N ASN A 241 -1.14 11.98 8.87
CA ASN A 241 -2.33 12.08 8.02
C ASN A 241 -2.06 11.96 6.51
N LEU A 242 -0.82 11.97 6.02
CA LEU A 242 -0.52 11.82 4.60
C LEU A 242 -1.11 10.55 3.98
N TRP A 243 -1.35 9.52 4.77
CA TRP A 243 -1.99 8.27 4.31
C TRP A 243 -3.51 8.33 4.31
N ASN A 244 -4.11 9.18 5.16
CA ASN A 244 -5.56 9.22 5.43
C ASN A 244 -6.23 10.48 4.87
N SER A 245 -5.46 11.50 4.50
CA SER A 245 -5.99 12.76 3.97
C SER A 245 -5.31 13.17 2.66
N GLY A 246 -6.06 13.91 1.86
CA GLY A 246 -5.63 14.41 0.56
C GLY A 246 -5.78 13.38 -0.58
N LYS A 247 -6.02 13.92 -1.75
CA LYS A 247 -6.21 13.15 -2.99
C LYS A 247 -4.86 12.98 -3.68
N TRP A 248 -4.21 11.84 -3.52
CA TRP A 248 -2.88 11.54 -4.05
C TRP A 248 -2.96 10.64 -5.28
N VAL A 249 -2.46 11.13 -6.42
CA VAL A 249 -2.15 10.23 -7.54
C VAL A 249 -0.94 9.37 -7.15
N LYS A 250 -1.13 8.06 -7.09
CA LYS A 250 -0.07 7.11 -6.69
C LYS A 250 0.73 6.69 -7.92
N LEU A 251 2.02 6.93 -7.86
CA LEU A 251 2.99 6.62 -8.91
C LEU A 251 4.09 5.69 -8.36
N VAL A 252 4.65 4.88 -9.23
CA VAL A 252 5.87 4.10 -8.98
C VAL A 252 6.94 4.67 -9.90
N MET A 253 7.95 5.37 -9.35
CA MET A 253 9.00 5.97 -10.17
C MET A 253 10.05 4.94 -10.62
N ALA A 254 10.33 3.93 -9.79
CA ALA A 254 11.24 2.84 -10.13
C ALA A 254 10.66 1.51 -9.63
N ARG A 255 10.97 0.41 -10.31
CA ARG A 255 10.57 -0.92 -9.90
C ARG A 255 11.65 -1.61 -9.13
N GLY A 256 11.26 -2.29 -8.06
CA GLY A 256 12.17 -2.94 -7.15
C GLY A 256 12.97 -1.94 -6.29
N CYS A 257 13.81 -2.47 -5.43
CA CYS A 257 14.64 -1.66 -4.54
C CYS A 257 16.06 -1.55 -5.08
N TYR A 258 16.59 -0.35 -5.25
CA TYR A 258 17.95 -0.15 -5.74
C TYR A 258 19.03 -0.73 -4.80
N TRP A 259 18.71 -0.90 -3.51
CA TRP A 259 19.62 -1.53 -2.54
C TRP A 259 19.51 -3.06 -2.54
N HIS A 260 18.30 -3.62 -2.49
CA HIS A 260 17.93 -5.05 -2.50
C HIS A 260 18.91 -6.01 -1.78
N LYS A 261 19.44 -5.60 -0.62
CA LYS A 261 20.43 -6.37 0.17
C LYS A 261 20.05 -6.57 1.63
N CYS A 262 18.91 -5.99 2.07
CA CYS A 262 18.48 -6.11 3.46
C CYS A 262 18.17 -7.55 3.82
N ALA A 263 18.71 -8.01 4.96
CA ALA A 263 18.58 -9.41 5.37
C ALA A 263 17.14 -9.83 5.71
N PHE A 264 16.29 -8.88 6.09
CA PHE A 264 14.90 -9.11 6.49
C PHE A 264 13.88 -8.92 5.35
N CYS A 265 14.31 -8.47 4.17
CA CYS A 265 13.43 -8.28 3.01
C CYS A 265 13.46 -9.49 2.08
N ASP A 266 12.41 -9.64 1.28
CA ASP A 266 12.26 -10.68 0.27
C ASP A 266 13.05 -10.35 -1.01
N VAL A 267 14.34 -10.06 -0.86
CA VAL A 267 15.23 -9.51 -1.91
C VAL A 267 15.38 -10.41 -3.15
N VAL A 268 15.00 -11.67 -3.05
CA VAL A 268 15.03 -12.62 -4.17
C VAL A 268 13.76 -12.58 -5.01
N LEU A 269 12.68 -11.97 -4.52
CA LEU A 269 11.44 -11.85 -5.26
C LEU A 269 11.51 -10.70 -6.27
N PRO A 270 10.89 -10.84 -7.45
CA PRO A 270 11.02 -9.87 -8.54
C PRO A 270 10.62 -8.45 -8.17
N TYR A 271 9.58 -8.28 -7.34
CA TYR A 271 9.08 -6.95 -6.93
C TYR A 271 10.08 -6.16 -6.07
N ILE A 272 11.07 -6.83 -5.42
CA ILE A 272 12.20 -6.20 -4.72
C ILE A 272 13.48 -6.29 -5.54
N GLY A 273 13.81 -7.49 -6.06
CA GLY A 273 15.12 -7.80 -6.63
C GLY A 273 15.33 -7.31 -8.06
N CYS A 274 14.26 -7.11 -8.83
CA CYS A 274 14.37 -6.65 -10.23
C CYS A 274 14.30 -5.11 -10.30
N PHE A 275 15.43 -4.46 -10.04
CA PHE A 275 15.51 -3.00 -10.10
C PHE A 275 15.53 -2.48 -11.54
N ARG A 276 14.62 -1.53 -11.85
CA ARG A 276 14.53 -0.83 -13.13
C ARG A 276 14.04 0.60 -12.90
N MET A 277 14.61 1.55 -13.63
CA MET A 277 14.15 2.94 -13.62
C MET A 277 14.00 3.47 -15.05
N PRO A 278 12.97 4.31 -15.30
CA PRO A 278 12.75 4.98 -16.57
C PRO A 278 13.57 6.27 -16.68
N ASP A 279 13.42 6.94 -17.82
CA ASP A 279 13.84 8.33 -17.96
C ASP A 279 12.98 9.24 -17.05
N PRO A 280 13.57 10.19 -16.28
CA PRO A 280 12.83 11.13 -15.43
C PRO A 280 11.72 11.90 -16.16
N ALA A 281 11.94 12.27 -17.42
CA ALA A 281 10.99 13.03 -18.21
C ALA A 281 9.65 12.30 -18.38
N VAL A 282 9.67 10.97 -18.54
CA VAL A 282 8.47 10.14 -18.70
C VAL A 282 7.58 10.20 -17.45
N ILE A 283 8.19 10.26 -16.25
CA ILE A 283 7.45 10.37 -15.00
C ILE A 283 6.81 11.76 -14.90
N VAL A 284 7.57 12.82 -15.21
CA VAL A 284 7.05 14.19 -15.15
C VAL A 284 5.97 14.43 -16.22
N ASP A 285 6.08 13.81 -17.42
CA ASP A 285 4.99 13.80 -18.43
C ASP A 285 3.70 13.23 -17.85
N ALA A 286 3.80 12.11 -17.12
CA ALA A 286 2.66 11.52 -16.46
C ALA A 286 2.09 12.45 -15.38
N MET A 287 2.94 13.04 -14.53
CA MET A 287 2.51 13.99 -13.48
C MET A 287 1.78 15.20 -14.08
N GLU A 288 2.35 15.85 -15.10
CA GLU A 288 1.71 16.99 -15.79
C GLU A 288 0.38 16.62 -16.43
N SER A 289 0.25 15.37 -16.90
CA SER A 289 -0.99 14.92 -17.51
C SER A 289 -2.15 14.84 -16.52
N PHE A 290 -1.88 14.54 -15.24
CA PHE A 290 -2.90 14.54 -14.19
C PHE A 290 -3.29 15.95 -13.73
N ALA A 291 -2.39 16.90 -13.86
CA ALA A 291 -2.63 18.31 -13.54
C ALA A 291 -3.41 19.06 -14.64
N LYS A 292 -3.78 18.39 -15.74
CA LYS A 292 -4.57 18.97 -16.83
C LYS A 292 -5.94 18.31 -16.89
N PRO A 293 -7.03 19.07 -17.18
CA PRO A 293 -8.33 18.50 -17.43
C PRO A 293 -8.28 17.48 -18.58
N GLN A 294 -8.78 16.26 -18.37
CA GLN A 294 -8.88 15.23 -19.40
C GLN A 294 -10.23 14.53 -19.33
N PRO A 295 -10.87 14.16 -20.46
CA PRO A 295 -12.17 13.49 -20.48
C PRO A 295 -12.21 12.14 -19.75
N SER A 296 -11.06 11.48 -19.61
CA SER A 296 -10.91 10.14 -19.01
C SER A 296 -10.28 10.14 -17.61
N GLN A 297 -10.11 11.31 -17.00
CA GLN A 297 -9.44 11.46 -15.70
C GLN A 297 -10.31 12.23 -14.72
N PRO A 298 -9.89 12.38 -13.44
CA PRO A 298 -10.69 13.03 -12.42
C PRO A 298 -11.30 14.32 -12.91
N SER A 299 -12.51 14.58 -12.50
CA SER A 299 -13.27 15.80 -12.85
C SER A 299 -12.56 17.11 -12.48
N GLN A 300 -11.49 17.01 -11.66
CA GLN A 300 -10.61 18.11 -11.30
C GLN A 300 -9.14 17.74 -11.51
N PRO A 301 -8.30 18.69 -11.97
CA PRO A 301 -6.86 18.49 -12.06
C PRO A 301 -6.25 18.17 -10.70
N ILE A 302 -5.37 17.16 -10.64
CA ILE A 302 -4.65 16.77 -9.43
C ILE A 302 -3.16 16.98 -9.64
N SER A 303 -2.54 17.79 -8.79
CA SER A 303 -1.10 18.07 -8.79
C SER A 303 -0.40 17.57 -7.53
N THR A 304 -1.02 16.60 -6.84
CA THR A 304 -0.53 15.98 -5.62
C THR A 304 -0.22 14.52 -5.85
N PHE A 305 1.02 14.08 -5.52
CA PHE A 305 1.54 12.77 -5.88
C PHE A 305 2.13 12.03 -4.68
N HIS A 306 1.85 10.74 -4.61
CA HIS A 306 2.51 9.84 -3.68
C HIS A 306 3.31 8.79 -4.46
N PHE A 307 4.64 8.82 -4.31
CA PHE A 307 5.50 7.79 -4.87
C PHE A 307 5.54 6.58 -3.94
N VAL A 308 4.87 5.49 -4.39
CA VAL A 308 4.71 4.25 -3.60
C VAL A 308 5.82 3.23 -3.87
N ASP A 309 7.00 3.71 -4.15
CA ASP A 309 8.20 2.91 -4.40
C ASP A 309 8.64 2.15 -3.15
N GLU A 310 9.33 1.03 -3.32
CA GLU A 310 10.05 0.36 -2.23
C GLU A 310 11.13 1.26 -1.62
N ALA A 311 11.84 1.99 -2.47
CA ALA A 311 12.76 3.06 -2.10
C ALA A 311 13.07 3.91 -3.35
N MET A 312 12.71 5.18 -3.33
CA MET A 312 12.99 6.12 -4.42
C MET A 312 14.51 6.26 -4.64
N PRO A 313 15.03 5.98 -5.86
CA PRO A 313 16.46 6.06 -6.14
C PRO A 313 16.95 7.52 -6.17
N PRO A 314 18.00 7.90 -5.44
CA PRO A 314 18.49 9.29 -5.37
C PRO A 314 18.79 9.92 -6.74
N VAL A 315 19.33 9.13 -7.67
CA VAL A 315 19.65 9.59 -9.03
C VAL A 315 18.38 9.96 -9.81
N LEU A 316 17.33 9.12 -9.73
CA LEU A 316 16.07 9.35 -10.39
C LEU A 316 15.31 10.51 -9.74
N VAL A 317 15.32 10.60 -8.40
CA VAL A 317 14.76 11.73 -7.64
C VAL A 317 15.38 13.05 -8.10
N ARG A 318 16.71 13.10 -8.27
CA ARG A 318 17.40 14.28 -8.81
C ARG A 318 16.86 14.66 -10.20
N GLY A 319 16.83 13.70 -11.12
CA GLY A 319 16.38 13.95 -12.50
C GLY A 319 14.93 14.42 -12.58
N ILE A 320 14.03 13.83 -11.78
CA ILE A 320 12.63 14.26 -11.69
C ILE A 320 12.52 15.68 -11.14
N CYS A 321 13.28 16.02 -10.09
CA CYS A 321 13.28 17.37 -9.52
C CYS A 321 13.80 18.40 -10.52
N GLU A 322 14.87 18.09 -11.26
CA GLU A 322 15.43 18.96 -12.31
C GLU A 322 14.41 19.18 -13.43
N GLU A 323 13.70 18.15 -13.87
CA GLU A 323 12.64 18.23 -14.87
C GLU A 323 11.45 19.07 -14.39
N ILE A 324 10.94 18.85 -13.17
CA ILE A 324 9.85 19.63 -12.57
C ILE A 324 10.21 21.13 -12.57
N ILE A 325 11.44 21.47 -12.12
CA ILE A 325 11.91 22.85 -12.04
C ILE A 325 12.10 23.44 -13.43
N ARG A 326 12.69 22.72 -14.39
CA ARG A 326 12.90 23.14 -15.77
C ARG A 326 11.57 23.47 -16.46
N ARG A 327 10.54 22.65 -16.23
CA ARG A 327 9.20 22.82 -16.79
C ARG A 327 8.35 23.86 -16.03
N LYS A 328 8.83 24.34 -14.87
CA LYS A 328 8.07 25.22 -13.97
C LYS A 328 6.74 24.58 -13.53
N PHE A 329 6.72 23.27 -13.42
CA PHE A 329 5.54 22.51 -13.00
C PHE A 329 5.35 22.66 -11.48
N VAL A 330 4.16 23.12 -11.08
CA VAL A 330 3.81 23.29 -9.66
C VAL A 330 3.07 22.04 -9.19
N CYS A 331 3.65 21.35 -8.23
CA CYS A 331 3.08 20.15 -7.65
C CYS A 331 3.56 19.94 -6.21
N GLU A 332 2.88 19.08 -5.47
CA GLU A 332 3.32 18.56 -4.19
C GLU A 332 3.49 17.04 -4.28
N TRP A 333 4.52 16.53 -3.63
CA TRP A 333 4.75 15.09 -3.62
C TRP A 333 5.47 14.61 -2.36
N TRP A 334 5.29 13.33 -2.06
CA TRP A 334 5.98 12.62 -1.00
C TRP A 334 6.21 11.15 -1.40
N GLY A 335 7.07 10.43 -0.66
CA GLY A 335 7.31 9.02 -0.94
C GLY A 335 8.40 8.40 -0.08
N ASN A 336 8.73 7.14 -0.36
CA ASN A 336 9.62 6.33 0.45
C ASN A 336 11.07 6.47 0.01
N ILE A 337 11.98 6.75 0.95
CA ILE A 337 13.43 6.79 0.73
C ILE A 337 14.16 5.85 1.68
N ARG A 338 15.43 5.63 1.42
CA ARG A 338 16.41 5.13 2.39
C ARG A 338 17.19 6.32 2.90
N PHE A 339 17.47 6.38 4.20
CA PHE A 339 18.29 7.46 4.77
C PHE A 339 19.78 7.27 4.48
N ASP A 340 20.13 7.00 3.21
CA ASP A 340 21.51 6.84 2.81
C ASP A 340 22.17 8.18 2.41
N ALA A 341 23.51 8.21 2.43
CA ALA A 341 24.30 9.42 2.24
C ALA A 341 24.13 10.09 0.86
N ALA A 342 23.50 9.44 -0.10
CA ALA A 342 23.22 10.01 -1.41
C ALA A 342 22.17 11.12 -1.37
N PHE A 343 21.32 11.16 -0.31
CA PHE A 343 20.43 12.29 -0.03
C PHE A 343 21.21 13.44 0.61
N THR A 344 22.06 14.06 -0.17
CA THR A 344 22.90 15.20 0.25
C THR A 344 22.07 16.45 0.55
N PRO A 345 22.61 17.44 1.32
CA PRO A 345 21.91 18.71 1.53
C PRO A 345 21.51 19.43 0.23
N ALA A 346 22.32 19.31 -0.83
CA ALA A 346 21.99 19.87 -2.14
C ALA A 346 20.79 19.17 -2.78
N LEU A 347 20.72 17.83 -2.69
CA LEU A 347 19.58 17.06 -3.20
C LEU A 347 18.31 17.35 -2.39
N CYS A 348 18.37 17.42 -1.06
CA CYS A 348 17.22 17.75 -0.23
C CYS A 348 16.65 19.17 -0.56
N LYS A 349 17.52 20.16 -0.77
CA LYS A 349 17.10 21.50 -1.22
C LYS A 349 16.44 21.46 -2.61
N LEU A 350 16.98 20.64 -3.52
CA LEU A 350 16.39 20.45 -4.85
C LEU A 350 15.01 19.81 -4.76
N MET A 351 14.84 18.78 -3.93
CA MET A 351 13.57 18.11 -3.66
C MET A 351 12.52 19.10 -3.15
N ALA A 352 12.85 19.90 -2.14
CA ALA A 352 11.93 20.93 -1.61
C ALA A 352 11.53 21.96 -2.68
N LYS A 353 12.49 22.42 -3.50
CA LYS A 353 12.20 23.34 -4.62
C LYS A 353 11.29 22.71 -5.68
N ALA A 354 11.34 21.39 -5.84
CA ALA A 354 10.49 20.63 -6.76
C ALA A 354 9.17 20.15 -6.12
N GLY A 355 8.78 20.65 -4.93
CA GLY A 355 7.52 20.37 -4.30
C GLY A 355 7.48 19.13 -3.39
N CYS A 356 8.63 18.57 -3.00
CA CYS A 356 8.66 17.51 -1.99
C CYS A 356 8.28 18.07 -0.62
N ILE A 357 7.19 17.56 -0.04
CA ILE A 357 6.70 18.00 1.27
C ILE A 357 7.11 17.06 2.41
N ALA A 358 7.25 15.78 2.12
CA ALA A 358 7.59 14.77 3.12
C ALA A 358 8.28 13.56 2.50
N VAL A 359 8.98 12.81 3.35
CA VAL A 359 9.52 11.49 3.02
C VAL A 359 9.26 10.51 4.15
N THR A 360 9.17 9.23 3.79
CA THR A 360 9.18 8.12 4.74
C THR A 360 10.45 7.32 4.58
N GLY A 361 10.95 6.68 5.64
CA GLY A 361 12.13 5.85 5.52
C GLY A 361 12.42 4.98 6.73
N GLY A 362 13.16 3.88 6.51
CA GLY A 362 13.50 2.91 7.54
C GLY A 362 14.76 3.27 8.31
N LEU A 363 14.65 3.52 9.63
CA LEU A 363 15.74 3.52 10.61
C LEU A 363 15.88 2.15 11.28
N GLU A 364 14.90 1.30 11.10
CA GLU A 364 14.80 -0.07 11.62
C GLU A 364 15.02 -0.12 13.15
N CYS A 365 15.93 -0.96 13.65
CA CYS A 365 16.23 -1.06 15.09
C CYS A 365 17.01 0.12 15.66
N ALA A 366 17.32 1.16 14.87
CA ALA A 366 18.06 2.35 15.29
C ALA A 366 19.30 2.05 16.14
N ASN A 367 20.08 1.03 15.73
CA ASN A 367 21.31 0.55 16.37
C ASN A 367 22.31 0.12 15.30
N ASP A 368 23.55 0.62 15.36
CA ASP A 368 24.56 0.39 14.31
C ASP A 368 24.97 -1.08 14.17
N ARG A 369 25.04 -1.84 15.27
CA ARG A 369 25.30 -3.29 15.22
C ARG A 369 24.21 -4.02 14.46
N LEU A 370 22.96 -3.72 14.77
CA LEU A 370 21.80 -4.35 14.14
C LEU A 370 21.65 -3.89 12.69
N LEU A 371 21.84 -2.60 12.36
CA LEU A 371 21.84 -2.09 10.99
C LEU A 371 22.89 -2.78 10.11
N LYS A 372 24.08 -3.07 10.68
CA LYS A 372 25.12 -3.84 10.00
C LYS A 372 24.70 -5.30 9.81
N LEU A 373 24.14 -5.94 10.84
CA LEU A 373 23.66 -7.32 10.77
C LEU A 373 22.51 -7.46 9.75
N MET A 374 21.60 -6.49 9.69
CA MET A 374 20.53 -6.38 8.70
C MET A 374 21.03 -6.10 7.27
N ASN A 375 22.29 -5.80 7.08
CA ASN A 375 22.84 -5.33 5.80
C ASN A 375 22.06 -4.12 5.25
N LYS A 376 21.64 -3.21 6.15
CA LYS A 376 20.84 -2.03 5.77
C LYS A 376 21.66 -1.02 4.96
N GLY A 377 23.00 -0.99 5.12
CA GLY A 377 23.90 -0.12 4.37
C GLY A 377 23.91 1.34 4.82
N ILE A 378 23.37 1.62 6.01
CA ILE A 378 23.40 2.92 6.67
C ILE A 378 23.96 2.79 8.09
N THR A 379 24.40 3.91 8.67
CA THR A 379 24.70 4.03 10.09
C THR A 379 23.82 5.12 10.71
N LEU A 380 23.68 5.13 12.03
CA LEU A 380 22.92 6.19 12.72
C LEU A 380 23.50 7.57 12.42
N ALA A 381 24.83 7.68 12.38
CA ALA A 381 25.52 8.94 12.06
C ALA A 381 25.24 9.41 10.63
N SER A 382 25.23 8.49 9.63
CA SER A 382 24.88 8.84 8.24
C SER A 382 23.42 9.21 8.10
N ALA A 383 22.52 8.46 8.73
CA ALA A 383 21.08 8.74 8.73
C ALA A 383 20.77 10.10 9.38
N GLU A 384 21.37 10.42 10.54
CA GLU A 384 21.15 11.72 11.19
C GLU A 384 21.62 12.90 10.33
N LYS A 385 22.69 12.75 9.51
CA LYS A 385 23.09 13.78 8.53
C LYS A 385 22.01 14.03 7.49
N VAL A 386 21.39 12.96 6.97
CA VAL A 386 20.30 13.05 6.01
C VAL A 386 19.07 13.70 6.64
N LEU A 387 18.69 13.28 7.85
CA LEU A 387 17.58 13.87 8.60
C LEU A 387 17.78 15.38 8.86
N LYS A 388 19.00 15.80 9.20
CA LYS A 388 19.37 17.22 9.33
C LYS A 388 19.23 17.98 8.00
N ALA A 389 19.62 17.37 6.88
CA ALA A 389 19.48 17.95 5.56
C ALA A 389 18.00 18.10 5.13
N LEU A 390 17.17 17.10 5.40
CA LEU A 390 15.71 17.15 5.17
C LEU A 390 15.06 18.24 6.01
N LYS A 391 15.37 18.31 7.32
CA LYS A 391 14.87 19.38 8.20
C LYS A 391 15.27 20.76 7.70
N ALA A 392 16.53 20.95 7.30
CA ALA A 392 17.01 22.23 6.75
C ALA A 392 16.31 22.62 5.45
N ALA A 393 15.86 21.63 4.67
CA ALA A 393 15.06 21.81 3.47
C ALA A 393 13.55 21.95 3.76
N LYS A 394 13.10 21.86 5.02
CA LYS A 394 11.69 21.87 5.45
C LYS A 394 10.88 20.69 4.90
N ILE A 395 11.51 19.56 4.67
CA ILE A 395 10.86 18.30 4.29
C ILE A 395 10.57 17.51 5.56
N PHE A 396 9.32 17.14 5.77
CA PHE A 396 8.89 16.32 6.90
C PHE A 396 9.34 14.88 6.76
N VAL A 397 9.50 14.20 7.90
CA VAL A 397 10.00 12.82 7.93
C VAL A 397 9.11 11.93 8.80
N HIS A 398 8.66 10.81 8.24
CA HIS A 398 8.14 9.67 8.98
C HIS A 398 9.19 8.55 9.00
N ALA A 399 9.48 8.00 10.19
CA ALA A 399 10.44 6.93 10.35
C ALA A 399 9.77 5.58 10.59
N TYR A 400 10.09 4.59 9.77
CA TYR A 400 9.77 3.19 10.07
C TYR A 400 10.84 2.59 10.97
N LEU A 401 10.37 1.91 12.02
CA LEU A 401 11.18 1.31 13.04
C LEU A 401 10.83 -0.17 13.21
N LEU A 402 11.82 -0.95 13.61
CA LEU A 402 11.69 -2.38 13.81
C LEU A 402 12.15 -2.75 15.23
N TYR A 403 11.47 -3.68 15.88
CA TYR A 403 11.87 -4.24 17.16
C TYR A 403 11.74 -5.77 17.17
N ASP A 404 12.33 -6.42 18.15
CA ASP A 404 12.45 -7.89 18.26
C ASP A 404 13.21 -8.51 17.06
N PHE A 405 14.17 -7.77 16.48
CA PHE A 405 15.06 -8.35 15.48
C PHE A 405 15.96 -9.41 16.11
N PRO A 406 16.25 -10.54 15.43
CA PRO A 406 17.13 -11.56 15.97
C PRO A 406 18.43 -11.01 16.55
N THR A 407 18.80 -11.46 17.74
CA THR A 407 19.92 -10.98 18.56
C THR A 407 19.77 -9.59 19.17
N GLU A 408 18.67 -8.89 18.95
CA GLU A 408 18.41 -7.60 19.60
C GLU A 408 18.18 -7.78 21.11
N THR A 409 18.93 -7.07 21.91
CA THR A 409 18.80 -7.11 23.37
C THR A 409 17.80 -6.07 23.88
N LYS A 410 17.22 -6.30 25.05
CA LYS A 410 16.34 -5.29 25.72
C LYS A 410 17.06 -3.98 26.03
N ALA A 411 18.38 -4.00 26.21
CA ALA A 411 19.17 -2.79 26.38
C ALA A 411 19.21 -1.97 25.08
N GLU A 412 19.46 -2.63 23.94
CA GLU A 412 19.48 -2.00 22.62
C GLU A 412 18.11 -1.43 22.24
N GLN A 413 17.00 -2.13 22.54
CA GLN A 413 15.64 -1.59 22.35
C GLN A 413 15.44 -0.28 23.12
N ARG A 414 15.84 -0.22 24.40
CA ARG A 414 15.74 1.00 25.20
C ARG A 414 16.65 2.13 24.69
N GLU A 415 17.80 1.79 24.11
CA GLU A 415 18.67 2.76 23.46
C GLU A 415 18.06 3.31 22.19
N ALA A 416 17.50 2.44 21.35
CA ALA A 416 16.76 2.81 20.15
C ALA A 416 15.59 3.75 20.46
N GLU A 417 14.78 3.44 21.48
CA GLU A 417 13.69 4.32 21.92
C GLU A 417 14.21 5.70 22.34
N ARG A 418 15.29 5.74 23.15
CA ARG A 418 15.88 7.02 23.60
C ARG A 418 16.42 7.82 22.43
N TYR A 419 17.09 7.16 21.49
CA TYR A 419 17.61 7.78 20.28
C TYR A 419 16.48 8.38 19.43
N VAL A 420 15.45 7.61 19.14
CA VAL A 420 14.28 8.05 18.34
C VAL A 420 13.55 9.21 19.02
N LYS A 421 13.31 9.13 20.35
CA LYS A 421 12.75 10.25 21.13
C LYS A 421 13.65 11.51 21.04
N GLY A 422 14.96 11.31 21.01
CA GLY A 422 15.93 12.40 20.80
C GLY A 422 15.82 13.03 19.40
N LEU A 423 15.64 12.24 18.36
CA LEU A 423 15.41 12.73 16.99
C LEU A 423 14.10 13.55 16.91
N ALA A 424 13.02 13.06 17.50
CA ALA A 424 11.72 13.75 17.55
C ALA A 424 11.83 15.09 18.30
N LYS A 425 12.47 15.11 19.49
CA LYS A 425 12.72 16.36 20.25
C LYS A 425 13.55 17.37 19.47
N LYS A 426 14.48 16.92 18.63
CA LYS A 426 15.28 17.78 17.75
C LYS A 426 14.48 18.21 16.50
N GLY A 427 13.24 17.72 16.29
CA GLY A 427 12.42 17.93 15.10
C GLY A 427 13.06 17.36 13.82
N LEU A 428 13.82 16.27 13.93
CA LEU A 428 14.44 15.56 12.82
C LEU A 428 13.50 14.51 12.22
N ILE A 429 12.54 14.03 13.00
CA ILE A 429 11.41 13.21 12.58
C ILE A 429 10.14 13.79 13.19
N GLN A 430 9.02 13.74 12.47
CA GLN A 430 7.72 14.26 12.91
C GLN A 430 6.79 13.15 13.37
N SER A 431 6.96 11.94 12.83
CA SER A 431 6.21 10.77 13.24
C SER A 431 7.04 9.51 13.05
N CYS A 432 6.65 8.43 13.69
CA CYS A 432 7.27 7.13 13.50
C CYS A 432 6.27 6.00 13.77
N PHE A 433 6.55 4.84 13.21
CA PHE A 433 5.81 3.62 13.47
C PHE A 433 6.77 2.46 13.78
N TRP A 434 6.47 1.69 14.85
CA TRP A 434 7.23 0.54 15.27
C TRP A 434 6.57 -0.75 14.79
N HIS A 435 7.28 -1.52 13.98
CA HIS A 435 6.88 -2.84 13.55
C HIS A 435 7.62 -3.90 14.34
N ARG A 436 6.94 -4.98 14.68
CA ARG A 436 7.62 -6.17 15.17
C ARG A 436 8.29 -6.89 13.99
N PHE A 437 9.51 -7.39 14.19
CA PHE A 437 10.16 -8.22 13.17
C PHE A 437 9.31 -9.46 12.86
N ALA A 438 9.09 -9.72 11.59
CA ALA A 438 8.48 -10.94 11.06
C ALA A 438 9.50 -11.64 10.16
N LEU A 439 9.71 -12.93 10.39
CA LEU A 439 10.60 -13.74 9.57
C LEU A 439 9.84 -14.21 8.33
N THR A 440 10.24 -13.74 7.15
CA THR A 440 9.62 -14.15 5.88
C THR A 440 10.42 -15.26 5.20
N VAL A 441 9.72 -16.18 4.55
CA VAL A 441 10.30 -17.38 3.92
C VAL A 441 11.34 -17.06 2.84
N HIS A 442 11.18 -15.93 2.16
CA HIS A 442 12.06 -15.50 1.06
C HIS A 442 13.21 -14.58 1.50
N SER A 443 13.26 -14.23 2.79
CA SER A 443 14.33 -13.38 3.32
C SER A 443 15.67 -14.11 3.43
N PRO A 444 16.81 -13.40 3.32
CA PRO A 444 18.13 -13.97 3.60
C PRO A 444 18.26 -14.58 5.00
N ILE A 445 17.55 -14.05 6.01
CA ILE A 445 17.56 -14.60 7.37
C ILE A 445 16.99 -16.03 7.39
N ALA A 446 15.90 -16.27 6.68
CA ALA A 446 15.30 -17.61 6.61
C ALA A 446 16.20 -18.64 5.91
N LYS A 447 17.13 -18.19 5.04
CA LYS A 447 18.09 -19.04 4.31
C LYS A 447 19.35 -19.36 5.08
N ASP A 448 19.74 -18.49 6.02
CA ASP A 448 20.93 -18.63 6.86
C ASP A 448 20.61 -18.26 8.32
N PRO A 449 19.67 -19.00 8.96
CA PRO A 449 19.17 -18.64 10.28
C PRO A 449 20.20 -18.73 11.40
N GLU A 450 21.18 -19.63 11.26
CA GLU A 450 22.25 -19.80 12.25
C GLU A 450 23.06 -18.53 12.46
N LYS A 451 23.34 -17.78 11.38
CA LYS A 451 24.00 -16.49 11.43
C LYS A 451 23.28 -15.46 12.32
N TYR A 452 21.98 -15.63 12.51
CA TYR A 452 21.12 -14.74 13.29
C TYR A 452 20.70 -15.37 14.63
N GLY A 453 21.32 -16.49 15.02
CA GLY A 453 21.07 -17.16 16.29
C GLY A 453 19.64 -17.72 16.43
N ILE A 454 18.96 -18.03 15.33
CA ILE A 454 17.59 -18.53 15.35
C ILE A 454 17.48 -19.92 14.73
N ILE A 455 16.47 -20.64 15.18
CA ILE A 455 16.03 -21.91 14.62
C ILE A 455 14.65 -21.72 14.03
N VAL A 456 14.54 -21.90 12.72
CA VAL A 456 13.27 -21.74 12.00
C VAL A 456 12.33 -22.90 12.28
N GLY A 457 11.11 -22.61 12.66
CA GLY A 457 10.04 -23.58 12.87
C GLY A 457 9.49 -24.12 11.55
N LYS A 458 8.77 -25.23 11.62
CA LYS A 458 8.07 -25.78 10.46
C LYS A 458 6.86 -24.91 10.13
N CYS A 459 6.71 -24.57 8.85
CA CYS A 459 5.49 -23.94 8.36
C CYS A 459 4.39 -25.01 8.21
N GLU A 460 3.43 -25.05 9.12
CA GLU A 460 2.33 -26.02 9.10
C GLU A 460 1.17 -25.57 8.18
N SER A 461 1.06 -24.26 7.90
CA SER A 461 0.04 -23.74 7.02
C SER A 461 0.20 -24.25 5.59
N LYS A 462 -0.93 -24.59 4.95
CA LYS A 462 -1.01 -24.91 3.52
C LYS A 462 -1.51 -23.72 2.68
N PHE A 463 -2.01 -22.67 3.32
CA PHE A 463 -2.63 -21.51 2.68
C PHE A 463 -1.71 -20.30 2.69
N ALA A 464 -1.62 -19.54 3.79
CA ALA A 464 -0.66 -18.44 3.93
C ALA A 464 0.67 -18.97 4.49
N ARG A 465 1.77 -18.75 3.76
CA ARG A 465 3.05 -19.43 4.04
C ARG A 465 4.26 -18.50 4.10
N ASN A 466 4.06 -17.20 4.08
CA ASN A 466 5.17 -16.25 4.06
C ASN A 466 5.82 -16.08 5.43
N GLU A 467 5.04 -15.91 6.50
CA GLU A 467 5.56 -15.70 7.83
C GLU A 467 5.94 -17.04 8.48
N LEU A 468 7.17 -17.13 8.98
CA LEU A 468 7.70 -18.31 9.64
C LEU A 468 7.82 -18.08 11.15
N SER A 469 7.48 -19.09 11.94
CA SER A 469 7.82 -19.12 13.35
C SER A 469 9.32 -19.39 13.54
N TYR A 470 9.91 -18.88 14.60
CA TYR A 470 11.29 -19.17 14.97
C TYR A 470 11.47 -19.14 16.49
N THR A 471 12.52 -19.81 16.94
CA THR A 471 12.99 -19.79 18.33
C THR A 471 14.45 -19.39 18.36
N TYR A 472 14.92 -18.87 19.48
CA TYR A 472 16.35 -18.60 19.65
C TYR A 472 17.11 -19.91 19.91
N GLY A 473 18.25 -20.10 19.26
CA GLY A 473 19.17 -21.16 19.61
C GLY A 473 19.63 -20.98 21.07
N LYS A 474 19.91 -22.08 21.77
CA LYS A 474 20.52 -21.99 23.10
C LYS A 474 21.83 -21.22 22.94
N GLU A 475 22.05 -20.16 23.73
CA GLU A 475 23.37 -19.59 23.91
C GLU A 475 24.29 -20.73 24.36
N SER A 476 25.30 -21.03 23.52
CA SER A 476 26.36 -22.01 23.84
C SER A 476 27.38 -21.38 24.80
#